data_8be5c3a7340283d232c2201269e79c2d
#
_entry.id   8be5c3a7340283d232c2201269e79c2d
#
_cell.length_a   1.000
_cell.length_b   1.000
_cell.length_c   1.000
_cell.angle_alpha   90.00
_cell.angle_beta   90.00
_cell.angle_gamma   90.00
#
_symmetry.space_group_name_H-M   'P 1'
#
loop_
_entity.id
_entity.type
_entity.pdbx_description
1 polymer ?
#
loop_
_entity_poly.entity_id
_entity_poly.type
_entity_poly.pdbx_seq_one_letter_code
_entity_poly.pdbx_strand_id
1 'polypeptide(L)'
;MEVDTRPGGFAVRDGYAVYRGPVGADGPGHRHAAFQIAIALTGQVAMVDSSGTTHHGTALLVPPMVPHRILAHPELLTYFVDPHCAFADRLRGRGDRAVTVAADLGGLTERDIGRCGGGRSSRLDPRLVDALTLIDSRAVTLSDVAAAVGLSPQRLRAMARQQLGIPLARWRIWSRLRRAAEAVQAGASVAEAAVVAGFSDQAHLTRQMREMVGLTPATVLPAVRDGYFRAT
;
A
#
# COMPACT_ATOMS: atom_id res chain seq x y z
N MET A 1 24.19 -18.13 11.20
CA MET A 1 22.96 -17.38 10.90
C MET A 1 22.67 -17.63 9.44
N GLU A 2 21.83 -18.62 9.18
CA GLU A 2 21.51 -19.07 7.81
C GLU A 2 20.71 -17.96 7.13
N VAL A 3 21.25 -17.41 6.06
CA VAL A 3 20.54 -16.43 5.23
C VAL A 3 19.42 -17.17 4.54
N ASP A 4 18.18 -16.90 4.98
CA ASP A 4 16.97 -17.42 4.36
C ASP A 4 16.88 -16.93 2.90
N THR A 5 17.34 -17.77 1.98
CA THR A 5 17.41 -17.51 0.53
C THR A 5 16.08 -17.76 -0.19
N ARG A 6 14.93 -17.75 0.55
CA ARG A 6 13.63 -17.96 -0.07
C ARG A 6 13.30 -16.83 -1.04
N PRO A 7 12.69 -17.12 -2.20
CA PRO A 7 12.31 -16.12 -3.19
C PRO A 7 11.35 -15.10 -2.58
N GLY A 8 11.33 -13.90 -3.14
CA GLY A 8 10.50 -12.79 -2.67
C GLY A 8 9.02 -13.14 -2.53
N GLY A 9 8.34 -12.50 -1.60
CA GLY A 9 6.93 -12.73 -1.29
C GLY A 9 6.09 -11.47 -1.39
N PHE A 10 4.79 -11.63 -1.71
CA PHE A 10 3.79 -10.58 -1.61
C PHE A 10 2.54 -11.13 -0.93
N ALA A 11 1.99 -10.39 0.02
CA ALA A 11 0.73 -10.74 0.66
C ALA A 11 -0.12 -9.52 0.98
N VAL A 12 -1.44 -9.68 0.87
CA VAL A 12 -2.43 -8.73 1.38
C VAL A 12 -2.95 -9.25 2.70
N ARG A 13 -3.10 -8.35 3.66
CA ARG A 13 -3.59 -8.59 5.01
C ARG A 13 -4.64 -7.54 5.36
N ASP A 14 -5.33 -7.73 6.46
CA ASP A 14 -6.24 -6.71 6.97
C ASP A 14 -5.47 -5.44 7.38
N GLY A 15 -5.77 -4.32 6.72
CA GLY A 15 -5.15 -3.01 6.96
C GLY A 15 -3.75 -2.80 6.38
N TYR A 16 -3.13 -3.77 5.70
CA TYR A 16 -1.85 -3.59 5.02
C TYR A 16 -1.58 -4.61 3.91
N ALA A 17 -0.59 -4.33 3.07
CA ALA A 17 0.05 -5.32 2.21
C ALA A 17 1.54 -5.35 2.51
N VAL A 18 2.19 -6.49 2.25
CA VAL A 18 3.62 -6.66 2.45
C VAL A 18 4.27 -7.23 1.19
N TYR A 19 5.42 -6.69 0.84
CA TYR A 19 6.29 -7.19 -0.23
C TYR A 19 7.68 -7.43 0.34
N ARG A 20 8.26 -8.59 0.05
CA ARG A 20 9.67 -8.89 0.28
C ARG A 20 10.29 -9.31 -1.03
N GLY A 21 11.39 -8.71 -1.42
CA GLY A 21 12.09 -9.05 -2.65
C GLY A 21 12.98 -7.94 -3.18
N PRO A 22 13.63 -8.18 -4.33
CA PRO A 22 14.47 -7.20 -4.98
C PRO A 22 13.65 -6.07 -5.59
N VAL A 23 14.22 -4.87 -5.62
CA VAL A 23 13.72 -3.74 -6.39
C VAL A 23 14.74 -3.42 -7.49
N GLY A 24 14.29 -3.45 -8.74
CA GLY A 24 15.12 -3.16 -9.91
C GLY A 24 15.49 -1.67 -10.04
N ALA A 25 16.50 -1.38 -10.86
CA ALA A 25 17.16 -0.08 -10.93
C ALA A 25 16.29 1.09 -11.43
N ASP A 26 15.25 0.85 -12.20
CA ASP A 26 14.57 1.90 -12.98
C ASP A 26 13.04 1.90 -12.83
N GLY A 27 12.55 1.65 -11.63
CA GLY A 27 11.14 1.86 -11.37
C GLY A 27 10.74 3.32 -11.66
N PRO A 28 9.63 3.57 -12.37
CA PRO A 28 9.14 4.94 -12.57
C PRO A 28 8.80 5.56 -11.22
N GLY A 29 8.93 6.90 -11.14
CA GLY A 29 8.38 7.63 -10.00
C GLY A 29 6.88 7.34 -9.87
N HIS A 30 6.43 7.06 -8.65
CA HIS A 30 5.04 6.69 -8.36
C HIS A 30 4.55 7.32 -7.05
N ARG A 31 3.27 7.14 -6.74
CA ARG A 31 2.64 7.58 -5.49
C ARG A 31 1.44 6.70 -5.19
N HIS A 32 1.39 6.16 -4.01
CA HIS A 32 0.31 5.28 -3.56
C HIS A 32 -0.59 5.93 -2.52
N ALA A 33 -1.76 5.33 -2.28
CA ALA A 33 -2.74 5.81 -1.31
C ALA A 33 -2.54 5.20 0.10
N ALA A 34 -1.39 4.60 0.37
CA ALA A 34 -1.03 3.98 1.63
C ALA A 34 0.23 4.64 2.21
N PHE A 35 0.51 4.44 3.50
CA PHE A 35 1.86 4.66 4.01
C PHE A 35 2.76 3.54 3.51
N GLN A 36 3.94 3.89 2.99
CA GLN A 36 4.95 2.89 2.65
C GLN A 36 6.07 2.94 3.70
N ILE A 37 6.45 1.79 4.22
CA ILE A 37 7.63 1.60 5.05
C ILE A 37 8.53 0.64 4.29
N ALA A 38 9.64 1.13 3.77
CA ALA A 38 10.65 0.29 3.10
C ALA A 38 11.83 0.07 4.03
N ILE A 39 12.14 -1.19 4.30
CA ILE A 39 13.17 -1.63 5.24
C ILE A 39 14.23 -2.39 4.44
N ALA A 40 15.48 -1.95 4.52
CA ALA A 40 16.60 -2.69 3.96
C ALA A 40 16.93 -3.88 4.85
N LEU A 41 16.91 -5.10 4.30
CA LEU A 41 17.32 -6.29 5.05
C LEU A 41 18.84 -6.38 5.17
N THR A 42 19.56 -5.70 4.27
CA THR A 42 21.01 -5.50 4.33
C THR A 42 21.33 -4.08 3.85
N GLY A 43 22.29 -3.41 4.45
CA GLY A 43 22.71 -2.06 4.05
C GLY A 43 21.65 -0.99 4.30
N GLN A 44 21.39 -0.16 3.29
CA GLN A 44 20.45 0.95 3.34
C GLN A 44 19.56 0.97 2.10
N VAL A 45 18.28 1.26 2.28
CA VAL A 45 17.37 1.62 1.18
C VAL A 45 17.61 3.07 0.77
N ALA A 46 17.53 3.34 -0.52
CA ALA A 46 17.62 4.68 -1.08
C ALA A 46 16.35 5.03 -1.87
N MET A 47 15.82 6.25 -1.66
CA MET A 47 14.67 6.78 -2.39
C MET A 47 14.95 8.21 -2.87
N VAL A 48 14.48 8.51 -4.08
CA VAL A 48 14.53 9.86 -4.64
C VAL A 48 13.13 10.46 -4.55
N ASP A 49 13.01 11.65 -3.96
CA ASP A 49 11.76 12.41 -3.89
C ASP A 49 11.50 13.25 -5.15
N SER A 50 10.38 14.00 -5.16
CA SER A 50 9.99 14.83 -6.29
C SER A 50 10.90 16.05 -6.54
N SER A 51 11.74 16.41 -5.57
CA SER A 51 12.77 17.47 -5.74
C SER A 51 14.07 16.96 -6.34
N GLY A 52 14.21 15.63 -6.48
CA GLY A 52 15.46 14.98 -6.87
C GLY A 52 16.39 14.67 -5.71
N THR A 53 15.98 14.96 -4.47
CA THR A 53 16.79 14.65 -3.28
C THR A 53 16.76 13.15 -2.99
N THR A 54 17.94 12.58 -2.76
CA THR A 54 18.07 11.16 -2.39
C THR A 54 18.14 11.02 -0.87
N HIS A 55 17.24 10.20 -0.34
CA HIS A 55 17.16 9.85 1.08
C HIS A 55 17.72 8.45 1.28
N HIS A 56 18.53 8.24 2.31
CA HIS A 56 19.14 6.96 2.66
C HIS A 56 18.82 6.58 4.10
N GLY A 57 18.57 5.30 4.37
CA GLY A 57 18.35 4.80 5.73
C GLY A 57 18.17 3.30 5.79
N THR A 58 18.23 2.73 6.99
CA THR A 58 17.85 1.32 7.22
C THR A 58 16.36 1.10 7.03
N ALA A 59 15.55 2.13 7.30
CA ALA A 59 14.15 2.20 6.94
C ALA A 59 13.76 3.61 6.49
N LEU A 60 12.92 3.71 5.47
CA LEU A 60 12.33 4.94 4.98
C LEU A 60 10.80 4.85 5.06
N LEU A 61 10.18 5.95 5.50
CA LEU A 61 8.72 6.12 5.53
C LEU A 61 8.31 7.10 4.44
N VAL A 62 7.30 6.71 3.66
CA VAL A 62 6.66 7.55 2.65
C VAL A 62 5.18 7.70 3.00
N PRO A 63 4.72 8.91 3.31
CA PRO A 63 3.29 9.18 3.51
C PRO A 63 2.46 8.98 2.23
N PRO A 64 1.14 8.79 2.37
CA PRO A 64 0.25 8.67 1.21
C PRO A 64 0.39 9.85 0.23
N MET A 65 0.34 9.55 -1.05
CA MET A 65 0.38 10.51 -2.18
C MET A 65 1.71 11.27 -2.34
N VAL A 66 2.75 10.99 -1.56
CA VAL A 66 4.08 11.57 -1.75
C VAL A 66 4.74 10.92 -2.96
N PRO A 67 5.10 11.69 -4.01
CA PRO A 67 5.82 11.16 -5.17
C PRO A 67 7.24 10.74 -4.78
N HIS A 68 7.64 9.55 -5.17
CA HIS A 68 8.98 9.04 -4.92
C HIS A 68 9.36 7.94 -5.90
N ARG A 69 10.63 7.59 -5.92
CA ARG A 69 11.20 6.47 -6.66
C ARG A 69 12.17 5.71 -5.76
N ILE A 70 12.01 4.41 -5.64
CA ILE A 70 12.98 3.56 -4.94
C ILE A 70 14.11 3.25 -5.90
N LEU A 71 15.36 3.35 -5.43
CA LEU A 71 16.53 2.91 -6.18
C LEU A 71 16.72 1.40 -6.03
N ALA A 72 17.50 0.80 -6.94
CA ALA A 72 17.77 -0.63 -6.92
C ALA A 72 18.27 -1.11 -5.56
N HIS A 73 17.68 -2.19 -5.08
CA HIS A 73 18.11 -2.85 -3.85
C HIS A 73 17.94 -4.37 -3.98
N PRO A 74 18.91 -5.18 -3.52
CA PRO A 74 18.84 -6.63 -3.68
C PRO A 74 17.69 -7.27 -2.90
N GLU A 75 17.36 -6.76 -1.72
CA GLU A 75 16.27 -7.32 -0.91
C GLU A 75 15.68 -6.28 0.05
N LEU A 76 14.43 -5.88 -0.20
CA LEU A 76 13.64 -4.99 0.67
C LEU A 76 12.47 -5.74 1.28
N LEU A 77 12.15 -5.38 2.52
CA LEU A 77 10.84 -5.64 3.12
C LEU A 77 10.04 -4.34 3.07
N THR A 78 8.91 -4.35 2.37
CA THR A 78 8.09 -3.16 2.19
C THR A 78 6.68 -3.42 2.71
N TYR A 79 6.23 -2.60 3.64
CA TYR A 79 4.84 -2.57 4.10
C TYR A 79 4.10 -1.40 3.46
N PHE A 80 2.91 -1.67 2.95
CA PHE A 80 1.94 -0.68 2.50
C PHE A 80 0.78 -0.68 3.50
N VAL A 81 0.78 0.30 4.40
CA VAL A 81 -0.19 0.39 5.50
C VAL A 81 -1.36 1.28 5.10
N ASP A 82 -2.57 0.74 5.18
CA ASP A 82 -3.78 1.48 4.83
C ASP A 82 -4.01 2.67 5.80
N PRO A 83 -4.33 3.85 5.28
CA PRO A 83 -4.38 5.04 6.10
C PRO A 83 -5.55 5.07 7.10
N HIS A 84 -6.51 4.16 7.00
CA HIS A 84 -7.66 4.10 7.90
C HIS A 84 -7.53 3.03 9.00
N CYS A 85 -6.42 2.29 9.03
CA CYS A 85 -6.18 1.31 10.09
C CYS A 85 -5.54 1.94 11.34
N ALA A 86 -5.64 1.26 12.48
CA ALA A 86 -5.12 1.74 13.76
C ALA A 86 -3.59 1.93 13.74
N PHE A 87 -2.84 1.07 13.03
CA PHE A 87 -1.38 1.24 12.95
C PHE A 87 -0.98 2.53 12.22
N ALA A 88 -1.78 2.97 11.23
CA ALA A 88 -1.52 4.23 10.51
C ALA A 88 -1.55 5.46 11.44
N ASP A 89 -2.27 5.40 12.56
CA ASP A 89 -2.31 6.49 13.54
C ASP A 89 -0.93 6.76 14.17
N ARG A 90 -0.05 5.75 14.24
CA ARG A 90 1.34 5.88 14.70
C ARG A 90 2.26 6.51 13.65
N LEU A 91 1.86 6.44 12.38
CA LEU A 91 2.64 6.97 11.25
C LEU A 91 2.25 8.41 10.91
N ARG A 92 1.05 8.85 11.33
CA ARG A 92 0.57 10.21 11.07
C ARG A 92 1.45 11.25 11.78
N GLY A 93 1.75 12.33 11.05
CA GLY A 93 2.62 13.40 11.55
C GLY A 93 4.11 13.06 11.54
N ARG A 94 4.47 11.87 11.05
CA ARG A 94 5.86 11.52 10.80
C ARG A 94 6.22 11.89 9.36
N GLY A 95 7.07 12.88 9.19
CA GLY A 95 7.56 13.31 7.87
C GLY A 95 6.51 14.06 7.05
N ASP A 96 6.21 15.29 7.40
CA ASP A 96 5.23 16.17 6.75
C ASP A 96 5.33 16.17 5.21
N ARG A 97 4.62 15.24 4.58
CA ARG A 97 4.51 15.11 3.11
C ARG A 97 5.84 14.90 2.36
N ALA A 98 6.81 14.28 2.99
CA ALA A 98 8.12 13.97 2.40
C ALA A 98 8.56 12.54 2.72
N VAL A 99 9.51 12.03 1.94
CA VAL A 99 10.25 10.81 2.28
C VAL A 99 11.07 11.09 3.55
N THR A 100 10.97 10.23 4.56
CA THR A 100 11.59 10.46 5.86
C THR A 100 12.37 9.23 6.33
N VAL A 101 13.54 9.46 6.91
CA VAL A 101 14.29 8.40 7.58
C VAL A 101 13.54 7.98 8.85
N ALA A 102 13.30 6.69 8.99
CA ALA A 102 12.52 6.10 10.08
C ALA A 102 13.25 4.88 10.66
N ALA A 103 14.49 5.08 11.11
CA ALA A 103 15.36 4.00 11.58
C ALA A 103 14.73 3.15 12.70
N ASP A 104 13.86 3.73 13.51
CA ASP A 104 13.08 3.05 14.55
C ASP A 104 12.07 2.03 13.99
N LEU A 105 11.73 2.10 12.70
CA LEU A 105 10.90 1.12 12.00
C LEU A 105 11.72 0.01 11.32
N GLY A 106 13.05 0.04 11.40
CA GLY A 106 13.91 -0.97 10.76
C GLY A 106 13.72 -2.40 11.27
N GLY A 107 13.21 -2.56 12.50
CA GLY A 107 12.86 -3.86 13.10
C GLY A 107 11.36 -4.21 13.05
N LEU A 108 10.56 -3.46 12.28
CA LEU A 108 9.10 -3.66 12.21
C LEU A 108 8.75 -5.04 11.64
N THR A 109 7.86 -5.74 12.32
CA THR A 109 7.34 -7.06 11.90
C THR A 109 5.85 -7.00 11.59
N GLU A 110 5.34 -8.01 10.87
CA GLU A 110 3.89 -8.17 10.67
C GLU A 110 3.14 -8.28 12.02
N ARG A 111 3.75 -8.89 13.03
CA ARG A 111 3.17 -8.99 14.38
C ARG A 111 2.95 -7.61 15.02
N ASP A 112 3.86 -6.65 14.79
CA ASP A 112 3.74 -5.30 15.35
C ASP A 112 2.61 -4.52 14.69
N ILE A 113 2.42 -4.71 13.37
CA ILE A 113 1.29 -4.15 12.64
C ILE A 113 -0.01 -4.84 13.08
N GLY A 114 -0.01 -6.19 13.14
CA GLY A 114 -1.17 -7.01 13.52
C GLY A 114 -1.60 -6.86 14.98
N ARG A 115 -0.69 -6.51 15.91
CA ARG A 115 -1.05 -6.22 17.32
C ARG A 115 -1.89 -4.94 17.47
N CYS A 116 -1.69 -3.98 16.58
CA CYS A 116 -2.62 -2.85 16.49
C CYS A 116 -3.95 -3.30 15.85
N GLY A 117 -3.99 -4.55 15.38
CA GLY A 117 -5.08 -5.20 14.69
C GLY A 117 -5.40 -4.56 13.35
N GLY A 118 -6.19 -5.23 12.52
CA GLY A 118 -6.97 -4.57 11.47
C GLY A 118 -7.97 -3.57 12.06
N GLY A 119 -7.68 -3.07 13.29
CA GLY A 119 -8.47 -2.11 14.02
C GLY A 119 -8.55 -0.78 13.27
N ARG A 120 -9.66 -0.11 13.50
CA ARG A 120 -10.00 1.17 12.84
C ARG A 120 -9.17 2.31 13.43
N SER A 121 -8.76 3.26 12.60
CA SER A 121 -8.15 4.50 13.07
C SER A 121 -9.04 5.20 14.10
N SER A 122 -8.45 5.62 15.22
CA SER A 122 -9.11 6.44 16.24
C SER A 122 -8.95 7.94 16.00
N ARG A 123 -8.12 8.33 15.03
CA ARG A 123 -7.84 9.74 14.69
C ARG A 123 -8.65 10.28 13.53
N LEU A 124 -9.37 9.42 12.81
CA LEU A 124 -10.22 9.81 11.68
C LEU A 124 -11.68 9.90 12.13
N ASP A 125 -12.47 10.72 11.41
CA ASP A 125 -13.94 10.71 11.58
C ASP A 125 -14.45 9.28 11.30
N PRO A 126 -15.23 8.69 12.23
CA PRO A 126 -15.75 7.33 12.08
C PRO A 126 -16.51 7.10 10.78
N ARG A 127 -17.25 8.10 10.30
CA ARG A 127 -18.00 8.03 9.02
C ARG A 127 -17.06 7.93 7.82
N LEU A 128 -15.87 8.59 7.89
CA LEU A 128 -14.86 8.43 6.85
C LEU A 128 -14.28 7.01 6.87
N VAL A 129 -13.97 6.47 8.03
CA VAL A 129 -13.48 5.09 8.17
C VAL A 129 -14.51 4.10 7.64
N ASP A 130 -15.80 4.25 8.00
CA ASP A 130 -16.90 3.43 7.47
C ASP A 130 -16.99 3.51 5.95
N ALA A 131 -16.88 4.71 5.39
CA ALA A 131 -16.92 4.93 3.95
C ALA A 131 -15.76 4.22 3.23
N LEU A 132 -14.54 4.27 3.79
CA LEU A 132 -13.37 3.59 3.21
C LEU A 132 -13.54 2.07 3.27
N THR A 133 -14.01 1.53 4.39
CA THR A 133 -14.33 0.11 4.56
C THR A 133 -15.38 -0.36 3.55
N LEU A 134 -16.44 0.44 3.32
CA LEU A 134 -17.44 0.13 2.30
C LEU A 134 -16.86 0.10 0.88
N ILE A 135 -15.94 1.02 0.57
CA ILE A 135 -15.25 1.04 -0.73
C ILE A 135 -14.38 -0.20 -0.89
N ASP A 136 -13.74 -0.67 0.18
CA ASP A 136 -12.86 -1.84 0.16
C ASP A 136 -13.64 -3.14 0.00
N SER A 137 -14.80 -3.25 0.63
CA SER A 137 -15.57 -4.51 0.67
C SER A 137 -16.31 -4.83 -0.64
N ARG A 138 -16.66 -3.82 -1.47
CA ARG A 138 -17.47 -4.02 -2.67
C ARG A 138 -17.38 -2.89 -3.69
N ALA A 139 -17.77 -3.20 -4.93
CA ALA A 139 -17.94 -2.20 -5.98
C ALA A 139 -19.23 -1.39 -5.72
N VAL A 140 -19.10 -0.18 -5.17
CA VAL A 140 -20.22 0.72 -4.89
C VAL A 140 -19.98 2.08 -5.53
N THR A 141 -21.05 2.82 -5.81
CA THR A 141 -20.91 4.21 -6.26
C THR A 141 -20.54 5.12 -5.10
N LEU A 142 -19.92 6.26 -5.38
CA LEU A 142 -19.60 7.22 -4.32
C LEU A 142 -20.85 7.79 -3.66
N SER A 143 -21.95 7.89 -4.41
CA SER A 143 -23.23 8.37 -3.88
C SER A 143 -23.81 7.40 -2.87
N ASP A 144 -23.78 6.09 -3.17
CA ASP A 144 -24.26 5.05 -2.25
C ASP A 144 -23.43 5.00 -0.97
N VAL A 145 -22.10 5.11 -1.10
CA VAL A 145 -21.19 5.16 0.07
C VAL A 145 -21.50 6.38 0.92
N ALA A 146 -21.62 7.56 0.31
CA ALA A 146 -21.89 8.79 1.04
C ALA A 146 -23.24 8.72 1.76
N ALA A 147 -24.28 8.23 1.08
CA ALA A 147 -25.60 8.03 1.68
C ALA A 147 -25.56 7.06 2.88
N ALA A 148 -24.85 5.94 2.74
CA ALA A 148 -24.72 4.93 3.79
C ALA A 148 -24.06 5.45 5.07
N VAL A 149 -23.20 6.48 4.97
CA VAL A 149 -22.54 7.10 6.12
C VAL A 149 -23.14 8.45 6.51
N GLY A 150 -24.31 8.82 5.97
CA GLY A 150 -25.03 10.06 6.29
C GLY A 150 -24.30 11.33 5.83
N LEU A 151 -23.57 11.28 4.71
CA LEU A 151 -22.83 12.41 4.14
C LEU A 151 -23.26 12.68 2.70
N SER A 152 -23.02 13.92 2.23
CA SER A 152 -23.04 14.17 0.78
C SER A 152 -21.73 13.69 0.14
N PRO A 153 -21.73 13.32 -1.16
CA PRO A 153 -20.51 12.95 -1.88
C PRO A 153 -19.43 14.04 -1.86
N GLN A 154 -19.83 15.31 -1.85
CA GLN A 154 -18.92 16.46 -1.73
C GLN A 154 -18.25 16.51 -0.37
N ARG A 155 -19.02 16.34 0.69
CA ARG A 155 -18.50 16.33 2.07
C ARG A 155 -17.55 15.17 2.29
N LEU A 156 -17.89 13.97 1.80
CA LEU A 156 -17.02 12.80 1.90
C LEU A 156 -15.69 13.01 1.17
N ARG A 157 -15.71 13.61 -0.05
CA ARG A 157 -14.48 13.96 -0.76
C ARG A 157 -13.62 14.98 -0.01
N ALA A 158 -14.27 15.98 0.59
CA ALA A 158 -13.56 17.01 1.37
C ALA A 158 -12.90 16.39 2.61
N MET A 159 -13.60 15.53 3.35
CA MET A 159 -13.07 14.84 4.52
C MET A 159 -11.89 13.95 4.17
N ALA A 160 -11.96 13.17 3.07
CA ALA A 160 -10.85 12.34 2.63
C ALA A 160 -9.60 13.18 2.31
N ARG A 161 -9.74 14.30 1.61
CA ARG A 161 -8.62 15.20 1.35
C ARG A 161 -8.05 15.84 2.61
N GLN A 162 -8.92 16.26 3.53
CA GLN A 162 -8.52 16.96 4.77
C GLN A 162 -7.84 16.02 5.76
N GLN A 163 -8.41 14.83 6.00
CA GLN A 163 -7.95 13.94 7.06
C GLN A 163 -6.91 12.92 6.59
N LEU A 164 -6.96 12.49 5.32
CA LEU A 164 -6.02 11.51 4.76
C LEU A 164 -4.99 12.14 3.81
N GLY A 165 -5.25 13.33 3.26
CA GLY A 165 -4.48 13.88 2.15
C GLY A 165 -4.71 13.15 0.82
N ILE A 166 -5.68 12.23 0.74
CA ILE A 166 -5.90 11.32 -0.37
C ILE A 166 -7.22 11.65 -1.08
N PRO A 167 -7.23 11.89 -2.41
CA PRO A 167 -8.47 11.92 -3.16
C PRO A 167 -9.16 10.54 -3.16
N LEU A 168 -10.47 10.49 -2.89
CA LEU A 168 -11.23 9.21 -2.86
C LEU A 168 -11.11 8.41 -4.15
N ALA A 169 -10.94 9.07 -5.30
CA ALA A 169 -10.69 8.37 -6.57
C ALA A 169 -9.40 7.54 -6.53
N ARG A 170 -8.35 8.06 -5.89
CA ARG A 170 -7.08 7.32 -5.69
C ARG A 170 -7.23 6.18 -4.70
N TRP A 171 -7.97 6.40 -3.62
CA TRP A 171 -8.32 5.32 -2.68
C TRP A 171 -9.06 4.18 -3.40
N ARG A 172 -10.05 4.48 -4.24
CA ARG A 172 -10.78 3.44 -5.00
C ARG A 172 -9.87 2.63 -5.93
N ILE A 173 -8.88 3.25 -6.55
CA ILE A 173 -7.89 2.52 -7.35
C ILE A 173 -7.05 1.61 -6.45
N TRP A 174 -6.57 2.13 -5.33
CA TRP A 174 -5.81 1.36 -4.34
C TRP A 174 -6.58 0.13 -3.84
N SER A 175 -7.83 0.32 -3.43
CA SER A 175 -8.73 -0.74 -3.01
C SER A 175 -8.94 -1.81 -4.10
N ARG A 176 -9.08 -1.39 -5.37
CA ARG A 176 -9.15 -2.34 -6.50
C ARG A 176 -7.85 -3.11 -6.68
N LEU A 177 -6.69 -2.47 -6.56
CA LEU A 177 -5.39 -3.15 -6.63
C LEU A 177 -5.23 -4.21 -5.53
N ARG A 178 -5.67 -3.90 -4.31
CA ARG A 178 -5.69 -4.87 -3.21
C ARG A 178 -6.57 -6.07 -3.52
N ARG A 179 -7.81 -5.85 -3.98
CA ARG A 179 -8.71 -6.96 -4.39
C ARG A 179 -8.14 -7.81 -5.52
N ALA A 180 -7.47 -7.18 -6.51
CA ALA A 180 -6.79 -7.93 -7.55
C ALA A 180 -5.69 -8.82 -6.97
N ALA A 181 -4.90 -8.30 -6.04
CA ALA A 181 -3.85 -9.05 -5.38
C ALA A 181 -4.41 -10.20 -4.52
N GLU A 182 -5.51 -9.98 -3.78
CA GLU A 182 -6.24 -11.00 -3.03
C GLU A 182 -6.75 -12.12 -3.94
N ALA A 183 -7.34 -11.77 -5.10
CA ALA A 183 -7.80 -12.74 -6.08
C ALA A 183 -6.65 -13.59 -6.63
N VAL A 184 -5.50 -12.97 -6.93
CA VAL A 184 -4.29 -13.71 -7.36
C VAL A 184 -3.76 -14.62 -6.26
N GLN A 185 -3.77 -14.18 -4.99
CA GLN A 185 -3.40 -15.01 -3.86
C GLN A 185 -4.33 -16.22 -3.69
N ALA A 186 -5.62 -16.05 -4.03
CA ALA A 186 -6.60 -17.13 -4.05
C ALA A 186 -6.47 -18.05 -5.28
N GLY A 187 -5.52 -17.79 -6.20
CA GLY A 187 -5.22 -18.63 -7.35
C GLY A 187 -5.79 -18.15 -8.69
N ALA A 188 -6.45 -16.98 -8.73
CA ALA A 188 -6.95 -16.42 -9.98
C ALA A 188 -5.78 -16.00 -10.91
N SER A 189 -6.01 -16.10 -12.22
CA SER A 189 -5.12 -15.49 -13.21
C SER A 189 -5.17 -13.95 -13.10
N VAL A 190 -4.18 -13.25 -13.65
CA VAL A 190 -4.17 -11.77 -13.65
C VAL A 190 -5.36 -11.20 -14.41
N ALA A 191 -5.79 -11.85 -15.47
CA ALA A 191 -6.95 -11.42 -16.25
C ALA A 191 -8.25 -11.54 -15.43
N GLU A 192 -8.47 -12.68 -14.76
CA GLU A 192 -9.61 -12.89 -13.86
C GLU A 192 -9.58 -11.91 -12.68
N ALA A 193 -8.42 -11.74 -12.05
CA ALA A 193 -8.22 -10.80 -10.95
C ALA A 193 -8.53 -9.35 -11.35
N ALA A 194 -8.18 -8.94 -12.58
CA ALA A 194 -8.52 -7.61 -13.10
C ALA A 194 -10.04 -7.42 -13.15
N VAL A 195 -10.78 -8.39 -13.69
CA VAL A 195 -12.25 -8.33 -13.79
C VAL A 195 -12.89 -8.32 -12.40
N VAL A 196 -12.51 -9.25 -11.52
CA VAL A 196 -13.02 -9.33 -10.13
C VAL A 196 -12.77 -8.04 -9.36
N ALA A 197 -11.61 -7.40 -9.56
CA ALA A 197 -11.27 -6.13 -8.93
C ALA A 197 -11.96 -4.91 -9.54
N GLY A 198 -12.67 -5.06 -10.67
CA GLY A 198 -13.42 -4.00 -11.35
C GLY A 198 -12.55 -3.15 -12.29
N PHE A 199 -11.44 -3.70 -12.80
CA PHE A 199 -10.73 -3.16 -13.96
C PHE A 199 -11.36 -3.66 -15.25
N SER A 200 -11.22 -2.90 -16.35
CA SER A 200 -11.76 -3.31 -17.65
C SER A 200 -11.06 -4.55 -18.22
N ASP A 201 -9.77 -4.65 -17.97
CA ASP A 201 -8.92 -5.72 -18.48
C ASP A 201 -7.56 -5.77 -17.72
N GLN A 202 -6.75 -6.78 -18.04
CA GLN A 202 -5.41 -6.96 -17.48
C GLN A 202 -4.47 -5.77 -17.79
N ALA A 203 -4.59 -5.15 -18.97
CA ALA A 203 -3.73 -4.03 -19.34
C ALA A 203 -4.04 -2.79 -18.50
N HIS A 204 -5.33 -2.56 -18.19
CA HIS A 204 -5.77 -1.50 -17.28
C HIS A 204 -5.23 -1.73 -15.86
N LEU A 205 -5.38 -2.93 -15.31
CA LEU A 205 -4.79 -3.31 -14.03
C LEU A 205 -3.28 -3.04 -14.01
N THR A 206 -2.55 -3.49 -15.05
CA THR A 206 -1.09 -3.33 -15.15
C THR A 206 -0.67 -1.86 -15.17
N ARG A 207 -1.39 -1.01 -15.92
CA ARG A 207 -1.13 0.44 -15.95
C ARG A 207 -1.34 1.07 -14.58
N GLN A 208 -2.46 0.76 -13.91
CA GLN A 208 -2.78 1.31 -12.59
C GLN A 208 -1.79 0.82 -11.52
N MET A 209 -1.38 -0.43 -11.59
CA MET A 209 -0.38 -0.99 -10.67
C MET A 209 0.97 -0.29 -10.84
N ARG A 210 1.43 -0.08 -12.09
CA ARG A 210 2.68 0.65 -12.36
C ARG A 210 2.60 2.10 -11.87
N GLU A 211 1.47 2.79 -12.09
CA GLU A 211 1.28 4.18 -11.66
C GLU A 211 1.23 4.32 -10.13
N MET A 212 0.61 3.35 -9.44
CA MET A 212 0.35 3.44 -8.00
C MET A 212 1.41 2.78 -7.12
N VAL A 213 2.13 1.79 -7.63
CA VAL A 213 3.06 0.96 -6.83
C VAL A 213 4.47 0.94 -7.43
N GLY A 214 4.62 1.41 -8.68
CA GLY A 214 5.88 1.33 -9.41
C GLY A 214 6.24 -0.07 -9.90
N LEU A 215 5.40 -1.07 -9.64
CA LEU A 215 5.62 -2.48 -9.99
C LEU A 215 4.56 -2.95 -11.01
N THR A 216 4.84 -4.07 -11.66
CA THR A 216 3.89 -4.73 -12.55
C THR A 216 3.43 -6.07 -11.96
N PRO A 217 2.29 -6.64 -12.40
CA PRO A 217 1.92 -7.99 -12.01
C PRO A 217 3.03 -9.02 -12.27
N ALA A 218 3.75 -8.92 -13.38
CA ALA A 218 4.85 -9.82 -13.71
C ALA A 218 6.01 -9.78 -12.69
N THR A 219 6.25 -8.62 -12.07
CA THR A 219 7.27 -8.47 -11.02
C THR A 219 6.82 -9.08 -9.70
N VAL A 220 5.52 -8.98 -9.37
CA VAL A 220 4.97 -9.38 -8.07
C VAL A 220 4.47 -10.83 -8.06
N LEU A 221 3.98 -11.35 -9.21
CA LEU A 221 3.37 -12.68 -9.32
C LEU A 221 4.24 -13.85 -8.90
N PRO A 222 5.54 -13.92 -9.23
CA PRO A 222 6.40 -14.98 -8.72
C PRO A 222 6.36 -15.01 -7.18
N ALA A 223 6.44 -13.84 -6.56
CA ALA A 223 6.41 -13.66 -5.12
C ALA A 223 5.05 -14.04 -4.47
N VAL A 224 3.94 -13.90 -5.19
CA VAL A 224 2.59 -14.29 -4.71
C VAL A 224 2.40 -15.81 -4.74
N ARG A 225 2.91 -16.49 -5.77
CA ARG A 225 2.75 -17.94 -5.99
C ARG A 225 3.61 -18.77 -5.05
N ASP A 226 4.80 -18.30 -4.71
CA ASP A 226 5.77 -19.03 -3.91
C ASP A 226 5.41 -19.11 -2.41
N GLY A 227 4.30 -18.50 -1.99
CA GLY A 227 3.66 -18.73 -0.69
C GLY A 227 4.48 -18.33 0.54
N TYR A 228 5.44 -17.40 0.39
CA TYR A 228 6.33 -16.94 1.48
C TYR A 228 5.56 -16.52 2.75
N PHE A 229 4.36 -15.98 2.59
CA PHE A 229 3.49 -15.53 3.67
C PHE A 229 2.29 -16.46 3.91
N ARG A 230 2.39 -17.77 3.65
CA ARG A 230 1.36 -18.69 4.12
C ARG A 230 1.38 -18.68 5.64
N ALA A 231 0.20 -18.51 6.23
CA ALA A 231 0.02 -18.46 7.67
C ALA A 231 0.68 -19.67 8.35
N THR A 232 1.60 -19.42 9.26
CA THR A 232 2.01 -20.34 10.34
C THR A 232 1.04 -20.15 11.48
#